data_4ae4ebd5ed96031d533b09332a7c79aa
#
_entry.id   4ae4ebd5ed96031d533b09332a7c79aa
#
_cell.length_a   1.000
_cell.length_b   1.000
_cell.length_c   1.000
_cell.angle_alpha   90.00
_cell.angle_beta   90.00
_cell.angle_gamma   90.00
#
_symmetry.space_group_name_H-M   'P 1'
#
loop_
_entity.id
_entity.type
_entity.pdbx_description
1 polymer ?
#
loop_
_entity_poly.entity_id
_entity_poly.type
_entity_poly.pdbx_seq_one_letter_code
_entity_poly.pdbx_strand_id
1 'polypeptide(L)'
;MAHPLIHFKDADILNGETVVLYGLNMDVMPGDLVYIVGKVGSGKTSIIRTVIAENKLLTGEGTACGFDLTSLHNRDIPFLRRRIGVVFQDFQLLTDRSVEDNLEFVLRATGWKDKQEIDSRITEVLKAVGMGTKAHKMPHQLSGGEQQRIAIARALLNKPKVILADEPTGNLDGETADEILQLLQKLNEGGTAIVMVTHNRYIYEKYPGRVFSCADERCTEVFEDNTFELDLTI
;
A
#
# COMPACT_ATOMS: atom_id res chain seq x y z
N MET A 1 -13.52 -18.02 -12.48
CA MET A 1 -12.33 -17.90 -11.63
C MET A 1 -12.15 -16.43 -11.28
N ALA A 2 -11.79 -16.08 -10.05
CA ALA A 2 -11.50 -14.71 -9.69
C ALA A 2 -10.23 -14.25 -10.41
N HIS A 3 -10.24 -13.03 -10.95
CA HIS A 3 -9.04 -12.45 -11.56
C HIS A 3 -8.17 -11.78 -10.49
N PRO A 4 -6.84 -11.85 -10.59
CA PRO A 4 -5.94 -11.17 -9.67
C PRO A 4 -6.16 -9.66 -9.71
N LEU A 5 -5.99 -9.00 -8.55
CA LEU A 5 -6.00 -7.54 -8.44
C LEU A 5 -4.68 -6.94 -8.93
N ILE A 6 -3.57 -7.66 -8.70
CA ILE A 6 -2.24 -7.35 -9.22
C ILE A 6 -1.70 -8.63 -9.82
N HIS A 7 -1.15 -8.55 -11.01
CA HIS A 7 -0.53 -9.66 -11.72
C HIS A 7 0.76 -9.19 -12.36
N PHE A 8 1.83 -9.91 -12.14
CA PHE A 8 3.11 -9.79 -12.85
C PHE A 8 3.55 -11.16 -13.35
N LYS A 9 4.03 -11.20 -14.58
CA LYS A 9 4.61 -12.39 -15.18
C LYS A 9 5.86 -12.01 -15.96
N ASP A 10 6.99 -12.61 -15.55
CA ASP A 10 8.33 -12.37 -16.11
C ASP A 10 8.66 -10.88 -16.25
N ALA A 11 8.23 -10.09 -15.24
CA ALA A 11 8.27 -8.64 -15.26
C ALA A 11 9.56 -8.09 -14.66
N ASP A 12 10.25 -7.19 -15.37
CA ASP A 12 11.41 -6.49 -14.84
C ASP A 12 10.97 -5.16 -14.20
N ILE A 13 11.35 -4.97 -12.94
CA ILE A 13 10.96 -3.82 -12.14
C ILE A 13 12.09 -2.79 -12.13
N LEU A 14 11.73 -1.53 -12.43
CA LEU A 14 12.67 -0.42 -12.49
C LEU A 14 12.65 0.44 -11.24
N ASN A 15 13.79 1.08 -10.98
CA ASN A 15 13.90 2.26 -10.14
C ASN A 15 14.55 3.38 -11.00
N GLY A 16 13.73 4.35 -11.43
CA GLY A 16 14.12 5.26 -12.50
C GLY A 16 14.37 4.51 -13.81
N GLU A 17 15.59 4.56 -14.33
CA GLU A 17 15.99 3.87 -15.58
C GLU A 17 16.72 2.54 -15.33
N THR A 18 16.98 2.18 -14.06
CA THR A 18 17.73 0.98 -13.69
C THR A 18 16.78 -0.16 -13.31
N VAL A 19 17.01 -1.35 -13.86
CA VAL A 19 16.31 -2.57 -13.44
C VAL A 19 16.84 -2.96 -12.06
N VAL A 20 15.93 -3.15 -11.10
CA VAL A 20 16.25 -3.53 -9.72
C VAL A 20 15.75 -4.92 -9.35
N LEU A 21 14.78 -5.45 -10.10
CA LEU A 21 14.31 -6.84 -9.97
C LEU A 21 14.04 -7.40 -11.36
N TYR A 22 14.51 -8.61 -11.63
CA TYR A 22 14.33 -9.32 -12.87
C TYR A 22 13.30 -10.45 -12.75
N GLY A 23 12.44 -10.56 -13.76
CA GLY A 23 11.53 -11.69 -13.94
C GLY A 23 10.56 -11.90 -12.78
N LEU A 24 9.98 -10.83 -12.23
CA LEU A 24 8.98 -10.92 -11.15
C LEU A 24 7.76 -11.69 -11.64
N ASN A 25 7.37 -12.72 -10.86
CA ASN A 25 6.11 -13.44 -10.99
C ASN A 25 5.34 -13.30 -9.67
N MET A 26 4.20 -12.62 -9.70
CA MET A 26 3.42 -12.30 -8.49
C MET A 26 1.94 -12.13 -8.83
N ASP A 27 1.08 -12.84 -8.11
CA ASP A 27 -0.37 -12.65 -8.13
C ASP A 27 -0.89 -12.23 -6.77
N VAL A 28 -1.72 -11.19 -6.73
CA VAL A 28 -2.46 -10.76 -5.54
C VAL A 28 -3.95 -10.91 -5.83
N MET A 29 -4.60 -11.77 -5.08
CA MET A 29 -6.03 -12.03 -5.20
C MET A 29 -6.86 -11.13 -4.28
N PRO A 30 -8.17 -10.95 -4.53
CA PRO A 30 -9.05 -10.27 -3.58
C PRO A 30 -8.99 -10.92 -2.19
N GLY A 31 -8.76 -10.10 -1.16
CA GLY A 31 -8.65 -10.54 0.22
C GLY A 31 -7.29 -11.11 0.64
N ASP A 32 -6.31 -11.20 -0.26
CA ASP A 32 -4.95 -11.62 0.09
C ASP A 32 -4.29 -10.64 1.07
N LEU A 33 -3.51 -11.21 2.00
CA LEU A 33 -2.49 -10.51 2.77
C LEU A 33 -1.12 -10.96 2.26
N VAL A 34 -0.40 -10.06 1.62
CA VAL A 34 0.89 -10.32 0.99
C VAL A 34 1.97 -9.46 1.61
N TYR A 35 3.08 -10.04 1.99
CA TYR A 35 4.27 -9.37 2.46
C TYR A 35 5.36 -9.39 1.39
N ILE A 36 6.01 -8.25 1.17
CA ILE A 36 7.21 -8.14 0.35
C ILE A 36 8.35 -7.79 1.31
N VAL A 37 9.28 -8.73 1.50
CA VAL A 37 10.36 -8.62 2.47
C VAL A 37 11.73 -8.59 1.78
N GLY A 38 12.77 -8.14 2.49
CA GLY A 38 14.14 -8.09 1.97
C GLY A 38 14.92 -6.91 2.53
N LYS A 39 16.22 -6.86 2.26
CA LYS A 39 17.13 -5.79 2.71
C LYS A 39 16.72 -4.42 2.14
N VAL A 40 17.16 -3.34 2.79
CA VAL A 40 16.99 -1.99 2.25
C VAL A 40 17.67 -1.90 0.88
N GLY A 41 16.99 -1.30 -0.09
CA GLY A 41 17.49 -1.20 -1.47
C GLY A 41 17.23 -2.42 -2.36
N SER A 42 16.60 -3.49 -1.88
CA SER A 42 16.31 -4.70 -2.69
C SER A 42 15.15 -4.57 -3.70
N GLY A 43 14.62 -3.37 -3.96
CA GLY A 43 13.59 -3.13 -4.98
C GLY A 43 12.14 -3.22 -4.51
N LYS A 44 11.87 -3.48 -3.22
CA LYS A 44 10.50 -3.65 -2.68
C LYS A 44 9.56 -2.46 -2.98
N THR A 45 9.98 -1.25 -2.63
CA THR A 45 9.23 -0.01 -2.91
C THR A 45 9.03 0.20 -4.41
N SER A 46 9.96 -0.27 -5.26
CA SER A 46 9.83 -0.15 -6.71
C SER A 46 8.68 -1.01 -7.26
N ILE A 47 8.36 -2.15 -6.63
CA ILE A 47 7.17 -2.94 -6.97
C ILE A 47 5.92 -2.09 -6.73
N ILE A 48 5.78 -1.46 -5.54
CA ILE A 48 4.65 -0.57 -5.21
C ILE A 48 4.55 0.55 -6.24
N ARG A 49 5.66 1.23 -6.54
CA ARG A 49 5.70 2.33 -7.52
C ARG A 49 5.29 1.89 -8.94
N THR A 50 5.64 0.65 -9.33
CA THR A 50 5.20 0.09 -10.60
C THR A 50 3.69 -0.17 -10.61
N VAL A 51 3.13 -0.74 -9.53
CA VAL A 51 1.69 -0.99 -9.41
C VAL A 51 0.86 0.28 -9.52
N ILE A 52 1.34 1.42 -8.97
CA ILE A 52 0.66 2.72 -9.05
C ILE A 52 1.06 3.55 -10.28
N ALA A 53 1.80 2.95 -11.21
CA ALA A 53 2.29 3.58 -12.44
C ALA A 53 3.10 4.88 -12.18
N GLU A 54 3.97 4.87 -11.16
CA GLU A 54 5.05 5.84 -11.02
C GLU A 54 6.27 5.40 -11.82
N ASN A 55 6.58 4.10 -11.78
CA ASN A 55 7.57 3.48 -12.65
C ASN A 55 6.87 2.79 -13.82
N LYS A 56 7.50 2.84 -14.99
CA LYS A 56 7.02 2.11 -16.17
C LYS A 56 7.39 0.64 -16.09
N LEU A 57 6.52 -0.23 -16.59
CA LEU A 57 6.83 -1.61 -16.85
C LEU A 57 7.28 -1.74 -18.32
N LEU A 58 8.53 -2.17 -18.55
CA LEU A 58 9.11 -2.25 -19.89
C LEU A 58 9.12 -3.65 -20.46
N THR A 59 9.20 -4.68 -19.60
CA THR A 59 9.31 -6.09 -20.01
C THR A 59 8.34 -6.94 -19.20
N GLY A 60 7.97 -8.09 -19.72
CA GLY A 60 7.01 -9.00 -19.12
C GLY A 60 5.56 -8.53 -19.22
N GLU A 61 4.69 -9.18 -18.48
CA GLU A 61 3.27 -8.84 -18.38
C GLU A 61 3.00 -8.23 -16.99
N GLY A 62 2.14 -7.21 -16.93
CA GLY A 62 1.73 -6.62 -15.66
C GLY A 62 0.36 -5.99 -15.72
N THR A 63 -0.50 -6.33 -14.77
CA THR A 63 -1.80 -5.69 -14.61
C THR A 63 -2.04 -5.27 -13.16
N ALA A 64 -2.76 -4.17 -12.96
CA ALA A 64 -3.19 -3.74 -11.65
C ALA A 64 -4.65 -3.26 -11.71
N CYS A 65 -5.51 -3.84 -10.87
CA CYS A 65 -6.93 -3.51 -10.79
C CYS A 65 -7.64 -3.44 -12.16
N GLY A 66 -7.25 -4.33 -13.11
CA GLY A 66 -7.82 -4.42 -14.45
C GLY A 66 -7.24 -3.44 -15.47
N PHE A 67 -6.14 -2.74 -15.14
CA PHE A 67 -5.36 -1.93 -16.08
C PHE A 67 -4.09 -2.68 -16.48
N ASP A 68 -3.76 -2.68 -17.77
CA ASP A 68 -2.49 -3.17 -18.28
C ASP A 68 -1.42 -2.09 -18.06
N LEU A 69 -0.38 -2.44 -17.26
CA LEU A 69 0.69 -1.51 -16.90
C LEU A 69 1.69 -1.28 -18.04
N THR A 70 1.75 -2.20 -19.03
CA THR A 70 2.67 -2.09 -20.16
C THR A 70 2.18 -1.09 -21.20
N SER A 71 0.86 -0.96 -21.34
CA SER A 71 0.18 -0.10 -22.32
C SER A 71 -0.56 1.09 -21.70
N LEU A 72 -0.37 1.36 -20.39
CA LEU A 72 -1.13 2.36 -19.65
C LEU A 72 -0.83 3.77 -20.14
N HIS A 73 -1.85 4.49 -20.58
CA HIS A 73 -1.74 5.90 -20.97
C HIS A 73 -1.81 6.82 -19.74
N ASN A 74 -1.12 7.96 -19.78
CA ASN A 74 -1.13 8.94 -18.69
C ASN A 74 -2.54 9.38 -18.26
N ARG A 75 -3.50 9.45 -19.18
CA ARG A 75 -4.90 9.79 -18.90
C ARG A 75 -5.61 8.75 -18.05
N ASP A 76 -5.13 7.50 -18.03
CA ASP A 76 -5.76 6.37 -17.34
C ASP A 76 -5.17 6.15 -15.94
N ILE A 77 -3.98 6.69 -15.66
CA ILE A 77 -3.30 6.61 -14.36
C ILE A 77 -4.19 7.10 -13.19
N PRO A 78 -4.93 8.22 -13.27
CA PRO A 78 -5.82 8.64 -12.20
C PRO A 78 -6.94 7.63 -11.90
N PHE A 79 -7.42 6.91 -12.91
CA PHE A 79 -8.46 5.89 -12.74
C PHE A 79 -7.90 4.61 -12.09
N LEU A 80 -6.66 4.21 -12.43
CA LEU A 80 -5.95 3.15 -11.75
C LEU A 80 -5.77 3.51 -10.27
N ARG A 81 -5.18 4.68 -9.98
CA ARG A 81 -4.87 5.12 -8.60
C ARG A 81 -6.11 5.26 -7.72
N ARG A 82 -7.29 5.53 -8.27
CA ARG A 82 -8.57 5.51 -7.52
C ARG A 82 -8.95 4.13 -6.99
N ARG A 83 -8.46 3.04 -7.62
CA ARG A 83 -8.77 1.67 -7.22
C ARG A 83 -7.81 1.11 -6.19
N ILE A 84 -6.73 1.85 -5.88
CA ILE A 84 -5.63 1.45 -5.02
C ILE A 84 -5.51 2.45 -3.87
N GLY A 85 -5.45 1.95 -2.64
CA GLY A 85 -5.05 2.74 -1.48
C GLY A 85 -3.54 2.66 -1.30
N VAL A 86 -2.88 3.76 -0.95
CA VAL A 86 -1.44 3.76 -0.67
C VAL A 86 -1.18 4.37 0.69
N VAL A 87 -0.38 3.67 1.48
CA VAL A 87 0.08 4.09 2.82
C VAL A 87 1.59 4.07 2.82
N PHE A 88 2.21 5.23 3.06
CA PHE A 88 3.67 5.38 3.10
C PHE A 88 4.18 5.51 4.53
N GLN A 89 5.46 5.23 4.74
CA GLN A 89 6.15 5.32 6.02
C GLN A 89 6.17 6.76 6.58
N ASP A 90 6.28 7.78 5.73
CA ASP A 90 6.40 9.21 6.08
C ASP A 90 5.05 9.94 6.07
N PHE A 91 3.94 9.19 6.18
CA PHE A 91 2.55 9.66 6.21
C PHE A 91 2.11 10.48 4.98
N GLN A 92 2.97 11.32 4.41
CA GLN A 92 2.72 12.21 3.25
C GLN A 92 1.43 13.03 3.39
N LEU A 93 1.18 13.59 4.57
CA LEU A 93 0.08 14.52 4.80
C LEU A 93 0.50 15.94 4.39
N LEU A 94 -0.45 16.68 3.82
CA LEU A 94 -0.27 18.09 3.51
C LEU A 94 -0.26 18.88 4.83
N THR A 95 0.89 19.48 5.17
CA THR A 95 1.14 20.08 6.49
C THR A 95 0.48 21.44 6.67
N ASP A 96 0.06 22.09 5.57
CA ASP A 96 -0.61 23.38 5.50
C ASP A 96 -2.15 23.28 5.64
N ARG A 97 -2.69 22.08 5.85
CA ARG A 97 -4.12 21.79 5.86
C ARG A 97 -4.53 20.93 7.04
N SER A 98 -5.80 21.08 7.45
CA SER A 98 -6.41 20.20 8.44
C SER A 98 -6.51 18.74 7.95
N VAL A 99 -6.82 17.82 8.87
CA VAL A 99 -7.14 16.42 8.52
C VAL A 99 -8.29 16.37 7.51
N GLU A 100 -9.38 17.09 7.76
CA GLU A 100 -10.53 17.15 6.88
C GLU A 100 -10.16 17.64 5.49
N ASP A 101 -9.41 18.75 5.40
CA ASP A 101 -8.96 19.31 4.12
C ASP A 101 -8.00 18.39 3.37
N ASN A 102 -7.15 17.61 4.07
CA ASN A 102 -6.32 16.57 3.48
C ASN A 102 -7.17 15.50 2.78
N LEU A 103 -8.25 15.05 3.43
CA LEU A 103 -9.14 14.02 2.90
C LEU A 103 -10.04 14.58 1.80
N GLU A 104 -10.60 15.77 1.98
CA GLU A 104 -11.42 16.44 0.98
C GLU A 104 -10.64 16.70 -0.31
N PHE A 105 -9.37 17.13 -0.20
CA PHE A 105 -8.50 17.34 -1.34
C PHE A 105 -8.41 16.09 -2.24
N VAL A 106 -8.23 14.91 -1.64
CA VAL A 106 -8.15 13.66 -2.41
C VAL A 106 -9.48 13.32 -3.05
N LEU A 107 -10.61 13.46 -2.36
CA LEU A 107 -11.93 13.18 -2.93
C LEU A 107 -12.22 14.10 -4.12
N ARG A 108 -11.95 15.41 -4.00
CA ARG A 108 -12.12 16.36 -5.10
C ARG A 108 -11.20 16.05 -6.28
N ALA A 109 -9.92 15.75 -6.01
CA ALA A 109 -8.96 15.36 -7.04
C ALA A 109 -9.35 14.06 -7.76
N THR A 110 -10.11 13.20 -7.08
CA THR A 110 -10.63 11.95 -7.65
C THR A 110 -12.04 12.08 -8.24
N GLY A 111 -12.58 13.31 -8.34
CA GLY A 111 -13.79 13.61 -9.11
C GLY A 111 -15.08 13.66 -8.31
N TRP A 112 -15.01 13.59 -6.97
CA TRP A 112 -16.18 13.81 -6.14
C TRP A 112 -16.57 15.29 -6.17
N LYS A 113 -17.87 15.57 -6.32
CA LYS A 113 -18.39 16.95 -6.49
C LYS A 113 -19.36 17.34 -5.40
N ASP A 114 -20.18 16.42 -4.97
CA ASP A 114 -21.22 16.68 -3.97
C ASP A 114 -20.59 16.85 -2.57
N LYS A 115 -20.86 17.97 -1.92
CA LYS A 115 -20.29 18.31 -0.61
C LYS A 115 -20.82 17.36 0.48
N GLN A 116 -22.10 16.98 0.43
CA GLN A 116 -22.69 16.12 1.46
C GLN A 116 -22.13 14.68 1.35
N GLU A 117 -21.93 14.17 0.14
CA GLU A 117 -21.27 12.88 -0.07
C GLU A 117 -19.84 12.90 0.41
N ILE A 118 -19.09 13.99 0.13
CA ILE A 118 -17.71 14.18 0.59
C ILE A 118 -17.64 14.16 2.13
N ASP A 119 -18.46 14.99 2.80
CA ASP A 119 -18.46 15.11 4.27
C ASP A 119 -18.87 13.77 4.93
N SER A 120 -19.86 13.11 4.38
CA SER A 120 -20.27 11.78 4.83
C SER A 120 -19.15 10.76 4.69
N ARG A 121 -18.43 10.76 3.55
CA ARG A 121 -17.32 9.83 3.32
C ARG A 121 -16.12 10.11 4.24
N ILE A 122 -15.77 11.37 4.45
CA ILE A 122 -14.71 11.75 5.40
C ILE A 122 -15.08 11.28 6.81
N THR A 123 -16.30 11.52 7.26
CA THR A 123 -16.78 11.07 8.57
C THR A 123 -16.70 9.55 8.70
N GLU A 124 -17.11 8.80 7.68
CA GLU A 124 -17.05 7.34 7.63
C GLU A 124 -15.63 6.82 7.79
N VAL A 125 -14.67 7.32 6.98
CA VAL A 125 -13.29 6.82 7.03
C VAL A 125 -12.57 7.24 8.31
N LEU A 126 -12.80 8.44 8.83
CA LEU A 126 -12.24 8.87 10.11
C LEU A 126 -12.75 8.01 11.26
N LYS A 127 -14.04 7.65 11.26
CA LYS A 127 -14.60 6.73 12.25
C LYS A 127 -13.98 5.33 12.13
N ALA A 128 -13.80 4.82 10.91
CA ALA A 128 -13.20 3.50 10.66
C ALA A 128 -11.79 3.37 11.22
N VAL A 129 -11.01 4.45 11.22
CA VAL A 129 -9.64 4.47 11.77
C VAL A 129 -9.55 5.01 13.21
N GLY A 130 -10.68 5.25 13.90
CA GLY A 130 -10.73 5.76 15.27
C GLY A 130 -10.36 7.25 15.43
N MET A 131 -10.47 8.05 14.36
CA MET A 131 -10.07 9.47 14.32
C MET A 131 -11.24 10.45 14.17
N GLY A 132 -12.47 10.02 14.45
CA GLY A 132 -13.69 10.79 14.20
C GLY A 132 -13.75 12.18 14.86
N THR A 133 -13.03 12.42 15.96
CA THR A 133 -12.99 13.71 16.66
C THR A 133 -11.82 14.60 16.24
N LYS A 134 -10.99 14.17 15.30
CA LYS A 134 -9.73 14.84 14.94
C LYS A 134 -9.76 15.56 13.58
N ALA A 135 -10.92 15.66 12.92
CA ALA A 135 -11.09 16.25 11.58
C ALA A 135 -10.49 17.66 11.45
N HIS A 136 -10.66 18.50 12.48
CA HIS A 136 -10.20 19.88 12.52
C HIS A 136 -8.72 20.06 12.88
N LYS A 137 -8.01 18.99 13.25
CA LYS A 137 -6.60 19.06 13.65
C LYS A 137 -5.69 19.24 12.45
N MET A 138 -4.58 19.94 12.67
CA MET A 138 -3.46 20.00 11.72
C MET A 138 -2.53 18.80 11.92
N PRO A 139 -1.81 18.32 10.89
CA PRO A 139 -0.90 17.18 11.02
C PRO A 139 0.12 17.31 12.16
N HIS A 140 0.70 18.49 12.36
CA HIS A 140 1.67 18.74 13.43
C HIS A 140 1.08 18.67 14.86
N GLN A 141 -0.26 18.61 15.00
CA GLN A 141 -0.96 18.45 16.28
C GLN A 141 -1.28 16.99 16.59
N LEU A 142 -0.87 16.07 15.73
CA LEU A 142 -1.13 14.64 15.83
C LEU A 142 0.15 13.88 16.17
N SER A 143 0.03 12.81 16.98
CA SER A 143 1.12 11.84 17.15
C SER A 143 1.42 11.11 15.85
N GLY A 144 2.57 10.44 15.77
CA GLY A 144 2.94 9.62 14.59
C GLY A 144 1.88 8.55 14.26
N GLY A 145 1.38 7.85 15.27
CA GLY A 145 0.32 6.85 15.10
C GLY A 145 -0.99 7.46 14.64
N GLU A 146 -1.37 8.65 15.16
CA GLU A 146 -2.55 9.38 14.68
C GLU A 146 -2.38 9.82 13.22
N GLN A 147 -1.20 10.32 12.83
CA GLN A 147 -0.90 10.67 11.43
C GLN A 147 -0.99 9.44 10.51
N GLN A 148 -0.49 8.29 10.96
CA GLN A 148 -0.59 7.04 10.20
C GLN A 148 -2.04 6.58 10.05
N ARG A 149 -2.86 6.71 11.08
CA ARG A 149 -4.31 6.43 10.98
C ARG A 149 -4.99 7.36 9.96
N ILE A 150 -4.60 8.64 9.88
CA ILE A 150 -5.10 9.55 8.85
C ILE A 150 -4.61 9.15 7.45
N ALA A 151 -3.35 8.71 7.30
CA ALA A 151 -2.85 8.20 6.03
C ALA A 151 -3.63 6.96 5.57
N ILE A 152 -4.00 6.06 6.50
CA ILE A 152 -4.87 4.91 6.22
C ILE A 152 -6.29 5.38 5.85
N ALA A 153 -6.87 6.36 6.59
CA ALA A 153 -8.18 6.93 6.24
C ALA A 153 -8.18 7.50 4.81
N ARG A 154 -7.11 8.22 4.44
CA ARG A 154 -6.90 8.73 3.08
C ARG A 154 -6.86 7.61 2.04
N ALA A 155 -6.16 6.53 2.32
CA ALA A 155 -6.11 5.37 1.43
C ALA A 155 -7.50 4.72 1.22
N LEU A 156 -8.40 4.78 2.23
CA LEU A 156 -9.73 4.18 2.18
C LEU A 156 -10.77 5.01 1.41
N LEU A 157 -10.50 6.29 1.12
CA LEU A 157 -11.50 7.25 0.58
C LEU A 157 -12.27 6.74 -0.63
N ASN A 158 -11.59 6.16 -1.61
CA ASN A 158 -12.20 5.67 -2.85
C ASN A 158 -12.63 4.19 -2.79
N LYS A 159 -12.78 3.61 -1.59
CA LYS A 159 -13.13 2.19 -1.40
C LYS A 159 -12.23 1.25 -2.22
N PRO A 160 -10.90 1.30 -2.00
CA PRO A 160 -9.95 0.55 -2.82
C PRO A 160 -10.17 -0.96 -2.65
N LYS A 161 -9.84 -1.72 -3.70
CA LYS A 161 -9.82 -3.20 -3.65
C LYS A 161 -8.52 -3.75 -3.06
N VAL A 162 -7.45 -2.95 -3.11
CA VAL A 162 -6.14 -3.29 -2.57
C VAL A 162 -5.50 -2.07 -1.91
N ILE A 163 -4.84 -2.29 -0.79
CA ILE A 163 -4.01 -1.31 -0.10
C ILE A 163 -2.54 -1.74 -0.25
N LEU A 164 -1.71 -0.83 -0.71
CA LEU A 164 -0.26 -0.96 -0.77
C LEU A 164 0.31 -0.19 0.42
N ALA A 165 0.97 -0.88 1.34
CA ALA A 165 1.55 -0.28 2.55
C ALA A 165 3.08 -0.42 2.51
N ASP A 166 3.79 0.69 2.33
CA ASP A 166 5.26 0.73 2.30
C ASP A 166 5.79 1.10 3.68
N GLU A 167 6.33 0.12 4.42
CA GLU A 167 6.85 0.24 5.80
C GLU A 167 5.88 1.00 6.74
N PRO A 168 4.60 0.59 6.84
CA PRO A 168 3.55 1.40 7.48
C PRO A 168 3.77 1.64 8.98
N THR A 169 4.70 0.95 9.60
CA THR A 169 5.03 1.05 11.04
C THR A 169 6.46 1.48 11.33
N GLY A 170 7.25 1.79 10.28
CA GLY A 170 8.69 2.03 10.41
C GLY A 170 9.08 3.25 11.26
N ASN A 171 8.16 4.21 11.45
CA ASN A 171 8.38 5.43 12.25
C ASN A 171 7.59 5.44 13.57
N LEU A 172 7.10 4.28 14.04
CA LEU A 172 6.24 4.15 15.20
C LEU A 172 6.91 3.31 16.30
N ASP A 173 6.57 3.58 17.56
CA ASP A 173 6.89 2.70 18.67
C ASP A 173 6.12 1.36 18.58
N GLY A 174 6.56 0.35 19.33
CA GLY A 174 6.04 -1.02 19.20
C GLY A 174 4.55 -1.15 19.50
N GLU A 175 4.02 -0.43 20.49
CA GLU A 175 2.60 -0.48 20.86
C GLU A 175 1.72 0.18 19.78
N THR A 176 2.12 1.36 19.35
CA THR A 176 1.46 2.09 18.24
C THR A 176 1.54 1.31 16.93
N ALA A 177 2.69 0.67 16.64
CA ALA A 177 2.86 -0.19 15.48
C ALA A 177 1.85 -1.36 15.48
N ASP A 178 1.70 -2.05 16.61
CA ASP A 178 0.72 -3.12 16.75
C ASP A 178 -0.72 -2.65 16.51
N GLU A 179 -1.10 -1.48 17.00
CA GLU A 179 -2.43 -0.91 16.74
C GLU A 179 -2.68 -0.65 15.24
N ILE A 180 -1.67 -0.16 14.52
CA ILE A 180 -1.75 0.06 13.07
C ILE A 180 -1.86 -1.27 12.32
N LEU A 181 -1.10 -2.30 12.73
CA LEU A 181 -1.18 -3.63 12.13
C LEU A 181 -2.55 -4.28 12.35
N GLN A 182 -3.10 -4.18 13.56
CA GLN A 182 -4.46 -4.65 13.85
C GLN A 182 -5.52 -3.94 13.02
N LEU A 183 -5.36 -2.62 12.78
CA LEU A 183 -6.25 -1.87 11.90
C LEU A 183 -6.17 -2.40 10.46
N LEU A 184 -4.97 -2.60 9.93
CA LEU A 184 -4.78 -3.15 8.58
C LEU A 184 -5.34 -4.58 8.48
N GLN A 185 -5.13 -5.43 9.49
CA GLN A 185 -5.70 -6.77 9.55
C GLN A 185 -7.24 -6.74 9.48
N LYS A 186 -7.89 -5.89 10.27
CA LYS A 186 -9.36 -5.73 10.22
C LYS A 186 -9.86 -5.32 8.83
N LEU A 187 -9.11 -4.47 8.12
CA LEU A 187 -9.44 -4.09 6.75
C LEU A 187 -9.29 -5.27 5.79
N ASN A 188 -8.28 -6.12 5.98
CA ASN A 188 -8.08 -7.33 5.21
C ASN A 188 -9.18 -8.36 5.47
N GLU A 189 -9.54 -8.61 6.72
CA GLU A 189 -10.67 -9.48 7.12
C GLU A 189 -12.00 -8.98 6.52
N GLY A 190 -12.13 -7.66 6.30
CA GLY A 190 -13.24 -7.04 5.58
C GLY A 190 -13.21 -7.24 4.06
N GLY A 191 -12.24 -7.98 3.52
CA GLY A 191 -12.12 -8.36 2.11
C GLY A 191 -11.24 -7.44 1.25
N THR A 192 -10.60 -6.42 1.83
CA THR A 192 -9.61 -5.60 1.13
C THR A 192 -8.29 -6.34 1.06
N ALA A 193 -7.73 -6.55 -0.14
CA ALA A 193 -6.38 -7.11 -0.25
C ALA A 193 -5.33 -6.13 0.30
N ILE A 194 -4.28 -6.64 0.92
CA ILE A 194 -3.18 -5.83 1.45
C ILE A 194 -1.85 -6.38 0.93
N VAL A 195 -1.04 -5.50 0.35
CA VAL A 195 0.36 -5.77 0.02
C VAL A 195 1.21 -4.87 0.91
N MET A 196 1.97 -5.47 1.82
CA MET A 196 2.79 -4.76 2.79
C MET A 196 4.27 -5.01 2.52
N VAL A 197 5.00 -3.94 2.25
CA VAL A 197 6.47 -3.95 2.27
C VAL A 197 6.93 -3.79 3.70
N THR A 198 7.76 -4.69 4.18
CA THR A 198 8.38 -4.59 5.50
C THR A 198 9.70 -5.37 5.59
N HIS A 199 10.58 -4.92 6.45
CA HIS A 199 11.80 -5.67 6.85
C HIS A 199 11.65 -6.29 8.25
N ASN A 200 10.53 -6.05 8.94
CA ASN A 200 10.29 -6.54 10.29
C ASN A 200 9.64 -7.94 10.27
N ARG A 201 10.44 -8.95 10.63
CA ARG A 201 10.05 -10.36 10.68
C ARG A 201 8.88 -10.63 11.62
N TYR A 202 8.82 -9.95 12.76
CA TYR A 202 7.74 -10.07 13.74
C TYR A 202 6.35 -9.84 13.12
N ILE A 203 6.24 -8.98 12.11
CA ILE A 203 4.95 -8.63 11.50
C ILE A 203 4.33 -9.84 10.79
N TYR A 204 5.08 -10.47 9.87
CA TYR A 204 4.53 -11.58 9.08
C TYR A 204 4.52 -12.91 9.85
N GLU A 205 5.23 -13.03 10.97
CA GLU A 205 5.09 -14.15 11.91
C GLU A 205 3.83 -14.00 12.77
N LYS A 206 3.49 -12.78 13.20
CA LYS A 206 2.31 -12.49 14.03
C LYS A 206 1.00 -12.48 13.23
N TYR A 207 1.06 -12.00 12.00
CA TYR A 207 -0.08 -11.89 11.10
C TYR A 207 0.19 -12.70 9.82
N PRO A 208 -0.13 -14.01 9.81
CA PRO A 208 0.22 -14.89 8.69
C PRO A 208 -0.37 -14.42 7.36
N GLY A 209 0.45 -14.49 6.31
CA GLY A 209 0.11 -14.13 4.94
C GLY A 209 1.13 -14.70 3.97
N ARG A 210 0.92 -14.48 2.68
CA ARG A 210 1.88 -14.90 1.66
C ARG A 210 3.11 -13.99 1.71
N VAL A 211 4.30 -14.56 1.62
CA VAL A 211 5.57 -13.84 1.74
C VAL A 211 6.36 -13.92 0.44
N PHE A 212 6.75 -12.76 -0.09
CA PHE A 212 7.67 -12.63 -1.21
C PHE A 212 8.99 -12.05 -0.71
N SER A 213 10.10 -12.78 -0.93
CA SER A 213 11.44 -12.34 -0.53
C SER A 213 12.19 -11.73 -1.70
N CYS A 214 12.64 -10.49 -1.53
CA CYS A 214 13.46 -9.77 -2.51
C CYS A 214 14.94 -9.84 -2.12
N ALA A 215 15.72 -10.62 -2.86
CA ALA A 215 17.17 -10.77 -2.71
C ALA A 215 17.81 -10.98 -4.09
N ASP A 216 19.08 -10.59 -4.24
CA ASP A 216 19.86 -10.84 -5.47
C ASP A 216 19.13 -10.45 -6.75
N GLU A 217 18.54 -9.24 -6.76
CA GLU A 217 17.76 -8.68 -7.88
C GLU A 217 16.58 -9.54 -8.33
N ARG A 218 16.06 -10.41 -7.46
CA ARG A 218 14.87 -11.25 -7.68
C ARG A 218 13.90 -11.11 -6.53
N CYS A 219 12.63 -11.38 -6.81
CA CYS A 219 11.59 -11.43 -5.79
C CYS A 219 10.75 -12.68 -6.01
N THR A 220 10.80 -13.62 -5.06
CA THR A 220 10.15 -14.93 -5.17
C THR A 220 9.27 -15.22 -3.97
N GLU A 221 8.18 -15.94 -4.17
CA GLU A 221 7.31 -16.40 -3.09
C GLU A 221 8.02 -17.45 -2.23
N VAL A 222 7.97 -17.28 -0.91
CA VAL A 222 8.54 -18.19 0.08
C VAL A 222 7.41 -19.02 0.68
N PHE A 223 7.50 -20.34 0.57
CA PHE A 223 6.56 -21.28 1.19
C PHE A 223 7.12 -21.78 2.52
N GLU A 224 6.28 -22.04 3.51
CA GLU A 224 6.68 -22.46 4.87
C GLU A 224 7.61 -23.70 4.93
N ASP A 225 7.58 -24.57 3.90
CA ASP A 225 8.44 -25.74 3.82
C ASP A 225 9.91 -25.45 3.45
N ASN A 226 10.21 -24.25 3.00
CA ASN A 226 11.58 -23.79 2.76
C ASN A 226 12.04 -22.90 3.93
N THR A 227 12.58 -23.52 5.00
CA THR A 227 13.39 -22.84 6.01
C THR A 227 14.67 -22.32 5.38
N PHE A 228 14.55 -21.36 4.45
CA PHE A 228 15.68 -20.51 4.13
C PHE A 228 15.90 -19.61 5.35
N GLU A 229 17.03 -19.77 5.98
CA GLU A 229 17.59 -18.73 6.84
C GLU A 229 17.60 -17.45 5.99
N LEU A 230 16.55 -16.62 6.14
CA LEU A 230 16.56 -15.25 5.63
C LEU A 230 17.71 -14.57 6.38
N ASP A 231 18.91 -14.59 5.79
CA ASP A 231 20.09 -13.94 6.34
C ASP A 231 19.89 -12.42 6.27
N LEU A 232 19.06 -11.93 7.19
CA LEU A 232 18.80 -10.50 7.44
C LEU A 232 19.79 -9.93 8.44
N THR A 233 20.98 -10.56 8.59
CA THR A 233 22.03 -9.99 9.42
C THR A 233 22.46 -8.64 8.84
N ILE A 234 22.31 -7.65 9.68
CA ILE A 234 22.58 -6.20 9.56
C ILE A 234 23.99 -5.93 9.03
#